data_31d61ec96fe087f4c6066d2f73440970
#
_entry.id   31d61ec96fe087f4c6066d2f73440970
#
_cell.length_a   1.000
_cell.length_b   1.000
_cell.length_c   1.000
_cell.angle_alpha   90.00
_cell.angle_beta   90.00
_cell.angle_gamma   90.00
#
_symmetry.space_group_name_H-M   'P 1'
#
loop_
_entity.id
_entity.type
_entity.pdbx_description
1 polymer ?
#
loop_
_entity_poly.entity_id
_entity_poly.type
_entity_poly.pdbx_seq_one_letter_code
_entity_poly.pdbx_strand_id
1 'polypeptide(L)'
;AQYGRELLSCVPENPDQSILDLGCGTGTLTHALLEKSASVTGLDSSPEMIAKARQLYPGMDFRVLDARLMPWRNRFDIVFSNAALHWIPDHGTLLNAVSRVLKPQGKLVCEFGARLNILRIREAFRTALERRSLPYTTRFYFPAAEEYGSVLEQAGLRPETMKEFDRPTPLKGGPDGLRNWACQFFREDLNNLHEEQRIQIFKEMEDSLKDELWDGSQWVADYRRIRVTAAR
;
A
#
# COMPACT_ATOMS: atom_id res chain seq x y z
N ALA A 1 1.46 -3.47 11.37
CA ALA A 1 0.33 -3.04 12.20
C ALA A 1 0.56 -1.67 12.87
N GLN A 2 1.78 -1.38 13.39
CA GLN A 2 2.07 -0.14 14.12
C GLN A 2 1.83 1.11 13.24
N TYR A 3 2.37 1.15 12.05
CA TYR A 3 2.29 2.33 11.16
C TYR A 3 0.88 2.62 10.62
N GLY A 4 0.03 1.61 10.44
CA GLY A 4 -1.35 1.83 10.04
C GLY A 4 -2.21 2.48 11.12
N ARG A 5 -1.85 2.35 12.40
CA ARG A 5 -2.58 2.98 13.51
C ARG A 5 -2.48 4.51 13.51
N GLU A 6 -1.39 5.08 13.04
CA GLU A 6 -1.27 6.53 12.90
C GLU A 6 -2.28 7.08 11.88
N LEU A 7 -2.56 6.34 10.80
CA LEU A 7 -3.55 6.76 9.81
C LEU A 7 -4.99 6.70 10.37
N LEU A 8 -5.27 5.76 11.30
CA LEU A 8 -6.58 5.68 11.96
C LEU A 8 -6.94 6.94 12.72
N SER A 9 -5.94 7.71 13.23
CA SER A 9 -6.20 8.98 13.90
C SER A 9 -6.75 10.07 12.97
N CYS A 10 -6.60 9.90 11.65
CA CYS A 10 -7.18 10.79 10.65
C CYS A 10 -8.66 10.47 10.36
N VAL A 11 -9.19 9.36 10.87
CA VAL A 11 -10.59 8.97 10.75
C VAL A 11 -11.35 9.46 12.00
N PRO A 12 -12.36 10.33 11.85
CA PRO A 12 -13.15 10.78 12.98
C PRO A 12 -13.95 9.63 13.60
N GLU A 13 -14.23 9.73 14.91
CA GLU A 13 -15.11 8.79 15.60
C GLU A 13 -16.56 9.20 15.38
N ASN A 14 -17.31 8.36 14.73
CA ASN A 14 -18.74 8.51 14.54
C ASN A 14 -19.36 7.11 14.32
N PRO A 15 -20.12 6.56 15.28
CA PRO A 15 -20.69 5.22 15.16
C PRO A 15 -21.65 5.06 13.97
N ASP A 16 -22.27 6.15 13.52
CA ASP A 16 -23.25 6.13 12.43
C ASP A 16 -22.62 6.24 11.02
N GLN A 17 -21.31 6.51 10.94
CA GLN A 17 -20.62 6.56 9.64
C GLN A 17 -20.41 5.17 9.06
N SER A 18 -20.31 5.09 7.75
CA SER A 18 -19.94 3.87 7.02
C SER A 18 -18.54 3.99 6.45
N ILE A 19 -17.67 3.00 6.70
CA ILE A 19 -16.28 3.00 6.28
C ILE A 19 -16.01 1.85 5.32
N LEU A 20 -15.31 2.13 4.22
CA LEU A 20 -14.70 1.15 3.35
C LEU A 20 -13.19 1.13 3.59
N ASP A 21 -12.63 -0.03 3.97
CA ASP A 21 -11.19 -0.28 4.00
C ASP A 21 -10.75 -0.90 2.67
N LEU A 22 -10.12 -0.10 1.81
CA LEU A 22 -9.71 -0.45 0.47
C LEU A 22 -8.29 -1.03 0.48
N GLY A 23 -8.12 -2.28 0.03
CA GLY A 23 -6.89 -3.05 0.16
C GLY A 23 -6.68 -3.52 1.59
N CYS A 24 -7.71 -4.09 2.19
CA CYS A 24 -7.76 -4.45 3.61
C CYS A 24 -6.82 -5.60 4.00
N GLY A 25 -6.28 -6.35 3.04
CA GLY A 25 -5.41 -7.49 3.28
C GLY A 25 -6.06 -8.53 4.21
N THR A 26 -5.40 -8.84 5.32
CA THR A 26 -5.89 -9.80 6.33
C THR A 26 -6.86 -9.19 7.35
N GLY A 27 -7.35 -7.96 7.12
CA GLY A 27 -8.42 -7.34 7.91
C GLY A 27 -7.99 -6.70 9.24
N THR A 28 -6.71 -6.61 9.56
CA THR A 28 -6.24 -6.09 10.85
C THR A 28 -6.65 -4.63 11.08
N LEU A 29 -6.52 -3.77 10.07
CA LEU A 29 -6.95 -2.37 10.16
C LEU A 29 -8.46 -2.23 10.02
N THR A 30 -9.09 -3.09 9.19
CA THR A 30 -10.56 -3.16 9.09
C THR A 30 -11.19 -3.42 10.45
N HIS A 31 -10.64 -4.36 11.21
CA HIS A 31 -11.09 -4.62 12.58
C HIS A 31 -10.86 -3.43 13.52
N ALA A 32 -9.69 -2.78 13.41
CA ALA A 32 -9.39 -1.61 14.23
C ALA A 32 -10.29 -0.40 13.89
N LEU A 33 -10.82 -0.29 12.66
CA LEU A 33 -11.78 0.75 12.27
C LEU A 33 -13.15 0.60 12.97
N LEU A 34 -13.45 -0.56 13.57
CA LEU A 34 -14.65 -0.72 14.41
C LEU A 34 -14.62 0.15 15.67
N GLU A 35 -13.45 0.62 16.10
CA GLU A 35 -13.31 1.63 17.15
C GLU A 35 -13.84 3.03 16.70
N LYS A 36 -13.97 3.24 15.39
CA LYS A 36 -14.39 4.50 14.76
C LYS A 36 -15.81 4.47 14.21
N SER A 37 -16.36 3.27 13.93
CA SER A 37 -17.64 3.10 13.26
C SER A 37 -18.21 1.71 13.52
N ALA A 38 -19.53 1.60 13.62
CA ALA A 38 -20.22 0.31 13.69
C ALA A 38 -20.34 -0.37 12.31
N SER A 39 -20.13 0.33 11.20
CA SER A 39 -20.28 -0.17 9.83
C SER A 39 -18.97 -0.08 9.04
N VAL A 40 -18.21 -1.17 9.00
CA VAL A 40 -16.94 -1.27 8.26
C VAL A 40 -16.98 -2.42 7.27
N THR A 41 -16.67 -2.14 6.02
CA THR A 41 -16.51 -3.14 4.94
C THR A 41 -15.05 -3.19 4.52
N GLY A 42 -14.42 -4.36 4.51
CA GLY A 42 -13.09 -4.58 3.97
C GLY A 42 -13.15 -5.07 2.51
N LEU A 43 -12.30 -4.53 1.65
CA LEU A 43 -12.18 -4.90 0.25
C LEU A 43 -10.73 -5.18 -0.11
N ASP A 44 -10.46 -6.30 -0.76
CA ASP A 44 -9.15 -6.64 -1.33
C ASP A 44 -9.35 -7.46 -2.61
N SER A 45 -8.42 -7.35 -3.56
CA SER A 45 -8.46 -8.11 -4.81
C SER A 45 -7.96 -9.55 -4.65
N SER A 46 -7.23 -9.87 -3.56
CA SER A 46 -6.69 -11.21 -3.29
C SER A 46 -7.71 -12.09 -2.56
N PRO A 47 -8.18 -13.20 -3.18
CA PRO A 47 -9.03 -14.17 -2.51
C PRO A 47 -8.39 -14.78 -1.26
N GLU A 48 -7.06 -14.99 -1.27
CA GLU A 48 -6.31 -15.58 -0.16
C GLU A 48 -6.29 -14.63 1.06
N MET A 49 -6.09 -13.33 0.81
CA MET A 49 -6.13 -12.31 1.88
C MET A 49 -7.52 -12.23 2.50
N ILE A 50 -8.56 -12.20 1.68
CA ILE A 50 -9.95 -12.18 2.17
C ILE A 50 -10.33 -13.46 2.91
N ALA A 51 -9.90 -14.64 2.42
CA ALA A 51 -10.14 -15.90 3.14
C ALA A 51 -9.51 -15.85 4.54
N LYS A 52 -8.28 -15.34 4.65
CA LYS A 52 -7.60 -15.18 5.94
C LYS A 52 -8.26 -14.12 6.82
N ALA A 53 -8.71 -13.00 6.25
CA ALA A 53 -9.44 -11.97 6.98
C ALA A 53 -10.74 -12.53 7.60
N ARG A 54 -11.53 -13.28 6.83
CA ARG A 54 -12.75 -13.93 7.33
C ARG A 54 -12.49 -14.97 8.43
N GLN A 55 -11.36 -15.67 8.35
CA GLN A 55 -10.94 -16.61 9.39
C GLN A 55 -10.54 -15.90 10.69
N LEU A 56 -9.82 -14.77 10.59
CA LEU A 56 -9.36 -14.01 11.75
C LEU A 56 -10.46 -13.18 12.40
N TYR A 57 -11.40 -12.69 11.61
CA TYR A 57 -12.47 -11.77 12.04
C TYR A 57 -13.83 -12.24 11.51
N PRO A 58 -14.36 -13.36 12.03
CA PRO A 58 -15.64 -13.91 11.60
C PRO A 58 -16.77 -12.92 11.88
N GLY A 59 -17.70 -12.81 10.94
CA GLY A 59 -18.85 -11.89 11.04
C GLY A 59 -18.63 -10.49 10.47
N MET A 60 -17.40 -10.11 10.13
CA MET A 60 -17.15 -8.85 9.43
C MET A 60 -17.43 -8.97 7.91
N ASP A 61 -17.82 -7.86 7.29
CA ASP A 61 -18.07 -7.80 5.84
C ASP A 61 -16.75 -7.64 5.07
N PHE A 62 -16.25 -8.75 4.49
CA PHE A 62 -15.07 -8.76 3.62
C PHE A 62 -15.45 -9.17 2.20
N ARG A 63 -14.95 -8.41 1.19
CA ARG A 63 -15.27 -8.59 -0.23
C ARG A 63 -14.01 -8.80 -1.07
N VAL A 64 -14.02 -9.84 -1.92
CA VAL A 64 -13.02 -10.00 -2.98
C VAL A 64 -13.49 -9.18 -4.17
N LEU A 65 -12.78 -8.08 -4.48
CA LEU A 65 -13.16 -7.19 -5.57
C LEU A 65 -11.99 -6.29 -5.97
N ASP A 66 -11.86 -6.03 -7.27
CA ASP A 66 -10.97 -4.96 -7.76
C ASP A 66 -11.57 -3.60 -7.40
N ALA A 67 -10.78 -2.76 -6.73
CA ALA A 67 -11.20 -1.45 -6.28
C ALA A 67 -11.67 -0.51 -7.40
N ARG A 68 -11.22 -0.72 -8.62
CA ARG A 68 -11.66 0.03 -9.82
C ARG A 68 -13.08 -0.31 -10.25
N LEU A 69 -13.57 -1.49 -9.85
CA LEU A 69 -14.86 -2.07 -10.27
C LEU A 69 -15.93 -2.03 -9.17
N MET A 70 -15.75 -1.24 -8.12
CA MET A 70 -16.71 -1.15 -7.01
C MET A 70 -18.12 -0.80 -7.51
N PRO A 71 -19.16 -1.61 -7.14
CA PRO A 71 -20.51 -1.43 -7.68
C PRO A 71 -21.33 -0.34 -6.96
N TRP A 72 -20.86 0.12 -5.80
CA TRP A 72 -21.63 1.03 -4.95
C TRP A 72 -21.63 2.47 -5.48
N ARG A 73 -22.61 3.25 -5.03
CA ARG A 73 -22.73 4.70 -5.22
C ARG A 73 -23.19 5.34 -3.93
N ASN A 74 -22.58 6.47 -3.54
CA ASN A 74 -22.97 7.28 -2.36
C ASN A 74 -23.23 6.41 -1.10
N ARG A 75 -22.34 5.44 -0.85
CA ARG A 75 -22.53 4.45 0.22
C ARG A 75 -21.70 4.73 1.45
N PHE A 76 -20.48 5.21 1.29
CA PHE A 76 -19.51 5.32 2.37
C PHE A 76 -19.25 6.78 2.73
N ASP A 77 -19.17 7.05 4.03
CA ASP A 77 -18.73 8.35 4.55
C ASP A 77 -17.21 8.48 4.46
N ILE A 78 -16.51 7.35 4.67
CA ILE A 78 -15.04 7.29 4.59
C ILE A 78 -14.63 6.14 3.66
N VAL A 79 -13.68 6.41 2.76
CA VAL A 79 -12.84 5.39 2.14
C VAL A 79 -11.45 5.50 2.77
N PHE A 80 -11.07 4.46 3.50
CA PHE A 80 -9.77 4.33 4.14
C PHE A 80 -8.88 3.41 3.32
N SER A 81 -7.58 3.70 3.20
CA SER A 81 -6.62 2.78 2.55
C SER A 81 -5.23 2.96 3.11
N ASN A 82 -4.61 1.87 3.53
CA ASN A 82 -3.23 1.88 4.02
C ASN A 82 -2.34 0.90 3.27
N ALA A 83 -1.27 1.41 2.67
CA ALA A 83 -0.23 0.64 1.97
C ALA A 83 -0.74 -0.26 0.83
N ALA A 84 -1.86 0.10 0.19
CA ALA A 84 -2.48 -0.67 -0.89
C ALA A 84 -2.46 0.05 -2.25
N LEU A 85 -2.70 1.35 -2.31
CA LEU A 85 -2.96 2.06 -3.57
C LEU A 85 -1.79 2.00 -4.56
N HIS A 86 -0.55 1.95 -4.10
CA HIS A 86 0.61 1.87 -4.97
C HIS A 86 0.73 0.56 -5.79
N TRP A 87 -0.09 -0.45 -5.49
CA TRP A 87 -0.20 -1.68 -6.29
C TRP A 87 -1.14 -1.53 -7.49
N ILE A 88 -1.90 -0.44 -7.57
CA ILE A 88 -2.90 -0.21 -8.61
C ILE A 88 -2.36 0.87 -9.56
N PRO A 89 -1.91 0.51 -10.78
CA PRO A 89 -1.27 1.49 -11.67
C PRO A 89 -2.25 2.53 -12.24
N ASP A 90 -3.52 2.18 -12.45
CA ASP A 90 -4.54 3.06 -13.01
C ASP A 90 -5.27 3.84 -11.90
N HIS A 91 -4.63 4.90 -11.41
CA HIS A 91 -5.18 5.77 -10.38
C HIS A 91 -6.34 6.63 -10.85
N GLY A 92 -6.44 6.96 -12.12
CA GLY A 92 -7.59 7.69 -12.67
C GLY A 92 -8.89 6.91 -12.50
N THR A 93 -8.91 5.67 -12.98
CA THR A 93 -10.07 4.77 -12.81
C THR A 93 -10.35 4.47 -11.34
N LEU A 94 -9.29 4.23 -10.54
CA LEU A 94 -9.43 3.98 -9.11
C LEU A 94 -10.10 5.15 -8.38
N LEU A 95 -9.60 6.37 -8.54
CA LEU A 95 -10.10 7.55 -7.83
C LEU A 95 -11.50 7.95 -8.30
N ASN A 96 -11.83 7.76 -9.58
CA ASN A 96 -13.21 7.90 -10.06
C ASN A 96 -14.15 6.90 -9.38
N ALA A 97 -13.72 5.65 -9.15
CA ALA A 97 -14.48 4.67 -8.40
C ALA A 97 -14.61 5.06 -6.92
N VAL A 98 -13.53 5.56 -6.29
CA VAL A 98 -13.55 6.08 -4.91
C VAL A 98 -14.51 7.25 -4.77
N SER A 99 -14.43 8.25 -5.65
CA SER A 99 -15.35 9.38 -5.68
C SER A 99 -16.80 8.92 -5.79
N ARG A 100 -17.09 7.98 -6.70
CA ARG A 100 -18.44 7.44 -6.90
C ARG A 100 -19.03 6.75 -5.67
N VAL A 101 -18.23 6.00 -4.91
CA VAL A 101 -18.72 5.25 -3.74
C VAL A 101 -18.83 6.09 -2.49
N LEU A 102 -18.08 7.20 -2.38
CA LEU A 102 -18.21 8.16 -1.32
C LEU A 102 -19.58 8.87 -1.38
N LYS A 103 -20.19 9.14 -0.24
CA LYS A 103 -21.33 10.03 -0.10
C LYS A 103 -20.92 11.48 -0.42
N PRO A 104 -21.87 12.40 -0.71
CA PRO A 104 -21.57 13.83 -0.69
C PRO A 104 -20.93 14.23 0.65
N GLN A 105 -19.82 14.98 0.61
CA GLN A 105 -18.97 15.34 1.76
C GLN A 105 -18.21 14.16 2.41
N GLY A 106 -18.29 12.97 1.85
CA GLY A 106 -17.46 11.82 2.25
C GLY A 106 -15.99 12.07 1.99
N LYS A 107 -15.11 11.34 2.68
CA LYS A 107 -13.66 11.56 2.62
C LYS A 107 -12.87 10.32 2.24
N LEU A 108 -11.84 10.53 1.44
CA LEU A 108 -10.74 9.60 1.27
C LEU A 108 -9.68 9.89 2.32
N VAL A 109 -9.25 8.86 3.06
CA VAL A 109 -8.13 8.89 4.01
C VAL A 109 -7.16 7.79 3.62
N CYS A 110 -6.01 8.12 3.05
CA CYS A 110 -5.08 7.10 2.59
C CYS A 110 -3.60 7.41 2.86
N GLU A 111 -2.81 6.34 2.94
CA GLU A 111 -1.35 6.40 3.03
C GLU A 111 -0.73 5.28 2.19
N PHE A 112 0.21 5.65 1.31
CA PHE A 112 0.89 4.69 0.45
C PHE A 112 2.28 5.19 0.04
N GLY A 113 3.00 4.47 -0.82
CA GLY A 113 4.33 4.85 -1.27
C GLY A 113 4.32 6.15 -2.08
N ALA A 114 5.14 7.13 -1.70
CA ALA A 114 5.37 8.36 -2.44
C ALA A 114 6.51 8.20 -3.45
N ARG A 115 6.76 9.22 -4.26
CA ARG A 115 7.95 9.31 -5.11
C ARG A 115 9.21 9.03 -4.27
N LEU A 116 10.14 8.27 -4.82
CA LEU A 116 11.37 7.80 -4.17
C LEU A 116 11.15 6.72 -3.07
N ASN A 117 9.95 6.20 -2.89
CA ASN A 117 9.72 5.09 -1.98
C ASN A 117 10.56 3.86 -2.39
N ILE A 118 11.30 3.29 -1.43
CA ILE A 118 12.21 2.15 -1.65
C ILE A 118 13.16 2.33 -2.84
N LEU A 119 13.60 3.57 -3.09
CA LEU A 119 14.41 3.87 -4.27
C LEU A 119 15.71 3.08 -4.28
N ARG A 120 16.44 3.04 -3.15
CA ARG A 120 17.71 2.33 -3.05
C ARG A 120 17.54 0.84 -3.30
N ILE A 121 16.55 0.22 -2.69
CA ILE A 121 16.24 -1.21 -2.88
C ILE A 121 15.87 -1.49 -4.34
N ARG A 122 15.05 -0.65 -4.96
CA ARG A 122 14.64 -0.81 -6.37
C ARG A 122 15.82 -0.68 -7.32
N GLU A 123 16.67 0.33 -7.12
CA GLU A 123 17.84 0.54 -7.96
C GLU A 123 18.87 -0.58 -7.82
N ALA A 124 19.11 -1.10 -6.61
CA ALA A 124 19.98 -2.25 -6.40
C ALA A 124 19.44 -3.50 -7.12
N PHE A 125 18.13 -3.77 -7.01
CA PHE A 125 17.49 -4.88 -7.70
C PHE A 125 17.54 -4.71 -9.23
N ARG A 126 17.18 -3.52 -9.75
CA ARG A 126 17.26 -3.19 -11.17
C ARG A 126 18.68 -3.40 -11.72
N THR A 127 19.69 -2.88 -11.03
CA THR A 127 21.10 -3.01 -11.45
C THR A 127 21.55 -4.46 -11.49
N ALA A 128 21.15 -5.27 -10.51
CA ALA A 128 21.47 -6.69 -10.47
C ALA A 128 20.83 -7.48 -11.62
N LEU A 129 19.61 -7.12 -12.04
CA LEU A 129 18.93 -7.68 -13.21
C LEU A 129 19.61 -7.24 -14.52
N GLU A 130 19.91 -5.95 -14.67
CA GLU A 130 20.53 -5.39 -15.88
C GLU A 130 21.90 -6.02 -16.18
N ARG A 131 22.72 -6.30 -15.17
CA ARG A 131 24.00 -7.01 -15.31
C ARG A 131 23.85 -8.40 -15.94
N ARG A 132 22.63 -8.96 -15.89
CA ARG A 132 22.28 -10.27 -16.46
C ARG A 132 21.43 -10.16 -17.72
N SER A 133 21.29 -8.95 -18.27
CA SER A 133 20.39 -8.66 -19.40
C SER A 133 18.95 -9.11 -19.16
N LEU A 134 18.50 -9.07 -17.89
CA LEU A 134 17.14 -9.40 -17.49
C LEU A 134 16.29 -8.11 -17.44
N PRO A 135 15.04 -8.14 -17.92
CA PRO A 135 14.17 -6.98 -17.90
C PRO A 135 13.72 -6.67 -16.46
N TYR A 136 13.59 -5.39 -16.16
CA TYR A 136 12.91 -4.91 -14.96
C TYR A 136 11.77 -3.96 -15.35
N THR A 137 10.58 -4.23 -14.85
CA THR A 137 9.43 -3.36 -15.05
C THR A 137 8.85 -2.97 -13.69
N THR A 138 8.86 -1.68 -13.40
CA THR A 138 8.22 -1.19 -12.16
C THR A 138 6.72 -1.43 -12.23
N ARG A 139 6.18 -2.00 -11.16
CA ARG A 139 4.75 -2.29 -10.97
C ARG A 139 4.10 -1.37 -9.95
N PHE A 140 4.90 -0.47 -9.39
CA PHE A 140 4.44 0.43 -8.35
C PHE A 140 4.12 1.80 -8.93
N TYR A 141 3.04 2.37 -8.45
CA TYR A 141 2.73 3.78 -8.66
C TYR A 141 3.14 4.57 -7.41
N PHE A 142 4.20 5.35 -7.53
CA PHE A 142 4.75 6.19 -6.47
C PHE A 142 4.76 7.66 -6.92
N PRO A 143 3.64 8.39 -6.77
CA PRO A 143 3.54 9.77 -7.21
C PRO A 143 4.25 10.73 -6.26
N ALA A 144 4.58 11.92 -6.78
CA ALA A 144 4.81 13.10 -5.95
C ALA A 144 3.46 13.68 -5.45
N ALA A 145 3.49 14.41 -4.34
CA ALA A 145 2.26 15.00 -3.78
C ALA A 145 1.53 15.93 -4.77
N GLU A 146 2.26 16.82 -5.45
CA GLU A 146 1.68 17.74 -6.44
C GLU A 146 1.00 17.00 -7.61
N GLU A 147 1.67 15.96 -8.13
CA GLU A 147 1.13 15.09 -9.17
C GLU A 147 -0.16 14.43 -8.71
N TYR A 148 -0.14 13.85 -7.51
CA TYR A 148 -1.29 13.13 -6.98
C TYR A 148 -2.46 14.05 -6.66
N GLY A 149 -2.20 15.30 -6.24
CA GLY A 149 -3.22 16.33 -6.06
C GLY A 149 -4.02 16.56 -7.33
N SER A 150 -3.35 16.69 -8.47
CA SER A 150 -4.01 16.87 -9.77
C SER A 150 -4.88 15.66 -10.16
N VAL A 151 -4.42 14.43 -9.88
CA VAL A 151 -5.20 13.21 -10.16
C VAL A 151 -6.44 13.12 -9.26
N LEU A 152 -6.35 13.54 -8.00
CA LEU A 152 -7.50 13.62 -7.08
C LEU A 152 -8.54 14.62 -7.59
N GLU A 153 -8.13 15.83 -7.97
CA GLU A 153 -9.02 16.89 -8.46
C GLU A 153 -9.74 16.46 -9.76
N GLN A 154 -9.05 15.80 -10.68
CA GLN A 154 -9.66 15.24 -11.90
C GLN A 154 -10.75 14.20 -11.59
N ALA A 155 -10.65 13.49 -10.48
CA ALA A 155 -11.66 12.54 -10.01
C ALA A 155 -12.77 13.17 -9.17
N GLY A 156 -12.77 14.52 -9.00
CA GLY A 156 -13.73 15.25 -8.18
C GLY A 156 -13.49 15.10 -6.69
N LEU A 157 -12.25 14.80 -6.28
CA LEU A 157 -11.81 14.75 -4.89
C LEU A 157 -10.94 15.96 -4.58
N ARG A 158 -11.35 16.81 -3.67
CA ARG A 158 -10.60 18.00 -3.26
C ARG A 158 -9.62 17.66 -2.14
N PRO A 159 -8.30 17.76 -2.38
CA PRO A 159 -7.30 17.54 -1.32
C PRO A 159 -7.49 18.51 -0.16
N GLU A 160 -7.51 17.99 1.07
CA GLU A 160 -7.54 18.78 2.31
C GLU A 160 -6.15 18.80 2.97
N THR A 161 -5.51 17.64 3.03
CA THR A 161 -4.13 17.51 3.51
C THR A 161 -3.35 16.56 2.63
N MET A 162 -2.10 16.89 2.35
CA MET A 162 -1.16 16.02 1.65
C MET A 162 0.21 16.18 2.27
N LYS A 163 0.80 15.09 2.76
CA LYS A 163 2.11 15.13 3.42
C LYS A 163 2.97 13.96 2.95
N GLU A 164 4.14 14.27 2.40
CA GLU A 164 5.21 13.29 2.17
C GLU A 164 6.14 13.24 3.37
N PHE A 165 6.62 12.05 3.71
CA PHE A 165 7.60 11.87 4.79
C PHE A 165 8.34 10.55 4.64
N ASP A 166 9.56 10.52 5.14
CA ASP A 166 10.36 9.31 5.21
C ASP A 166 9.91 8.44 6.39
N ARG A 167 9.89 7.14 6.17
CA ARG A 167 9.52 6.13 7.16
C ARG A 167 10.49 4.96 7.12
N PRO A 168 11.74 5.14 7.53
CA PRO A 168 12.67 4.03 7.64
C PRO A 168 12.03 2.89 8.44
N THR A 169 12.00 1.70 7.85
CA THR A 169 11.26 0.58 8.44
C THR A 169 12.14 -0.65 8.57
N PRO A 170 12.39 -1.14 9.80
CA PRO A 170 13.08 -2.39 10.02
C PRO A 170 12.40 -3.56 9.32
N LEU A 171 13.16 -4.35 8.57
CA LEU A 171 12.68 -5.53 7.88
C LEU A 171 12.77 -6.75 8.80
N LYS A 172 11.70 -7.54 8.82
CA LYS A 172 11.66 -8.75 9.64
C LYS A 172 12.60 -9.82 9.10
N GLY A 173 13.32 -10.51 9.98
CA GLY A 173 14.21 -11.62 9.64
C GLY A 173 15.68 -11.30 9.83
N GLY A 174 16.04 -10.16 10.46
CA GLY A 174 17.43 -9.80 10.73
C GLY A 174 18.28 -9.77 9.45
N PRO A 175 19.36 -10.57 9.36
CA PRO A 175 20.21 -10.64 8.18
C PRO A 175 19.48 -11.02 6.89
N ASP A 176 18.46 -11.87 6.97
CA ASP A 176 17.67 -12.31 5.82
C ASP A 176 16.51 -11.36 5.47
N GLY A 177 16.36 -10.27 6.23
CA GLY A 177 15.23 -9.36 6.10
C GLY A 177 15.06 -8.78 4.70
N LEU A 178 16.14 -8.39 4.04
CA LEU A 178 16.12 -7.84 2.68
C LEU A 178 15.68 -8.89 1.65
N ARG A 179 16.19 -10.13 1.77
CA ARG A 179 15.80 -11.25 0.88
C ARG A 179 14.33 -11.60 1.04
N ASN A 180 13.88 -11.74 2.29
CA ASN A 180 12.48 -12.05 2.61
C ASN A 180 11.55 -10.99 2.04
N TRP A 181 11.93 -9.72 2.19
CA TRP A 181 11.21 -8.59 1.64
C TRP A 181 11.19 -8.62 0.10
N ALA A 182 12.34 -8.80 -0.54
CA ALA A 182 12.45 -8.85 -2.01
C ALA A 182 11.65 -10.02 -2.59
N CYS A 183 11.68 -11.20 -1.98
CA CYS A 183 10.86 -12.36 -2.37
C CYS A 183 9.35 -12.05 -2.35
N GLN A 184 8.90 -11.18 -1.46
CA GLN A 184 7.50 -10.78 -1.38
C GLN A 184 7.14 -9.73 -2.44
N PHE A 185 7.96 -8.68 -2.59
CA PHE A 185 7.63 -7.49 -3.35
C PHE A 185 8.10 -7.54 -4.82
N PHE A 186 9.14 -8.34 -5.13
CA PHE A 186 9.63 -8.60 -6.48
C PHE A 186 9.34 -10.02 -6.96
N ARG A 187 8.32 -10.65 -6.36
CA ARG A 187 7.98 -12.05 -6.60
C ARG A 187 7.85 -12.40 -8.07
N GLU A 188 7.20 -11.55 -8.86
CA GLU A 188 6.95 -11.85 -10.28
C GLU A 188 8.24 -11.80 -11.10
N ASP A 189 9.16 -10.89 -10.80
CA ASP A 189 10.46 -10.83 -11.46
C ASP A 189 11.36 -12.01 -11.06
N LEU A 190 11.26 -12.44 -9.79
CA LEU A 190 12.05 -13.54 -9.24
C LEU A 190 11.54 -14.93 -9.66
N ASN A 191 10.24 -15.11 -9.89
CA ASN A 191 9.63 -16.42 -10.19
C ASN A 191 10.19 -17.06 -11.48
N ASN A 192 10.64 -16.26 -12.42
CA ASN A 192 11.18 -16.73 -13.71
C ASN A 192 12.70 -16.99 -13.68
N LEU A 193 13.35 -16.83 -12.51
CA LEU A 193 14.79 -16.98 -12.37
C LEU A 193 15.15 -18.33 -11.75
N HIS A 194 16.28 -18.90 -12.19
CA HIS A 194 16.90 -20.04 -11.54
C HIS A 194 17.42 -19.66 -10.15
N GLU A 195 17.51 -20.64 -9.26
CA GLU A 195 17.91 -20.40 -7.88
C GLU A 195 19.29 -19.76 -7.74
N GLU A 196 20.26 -20.19 -8.55
CA GLU A 196 21.60 -19.59 -8.60
C GLU A 196 21.57 -18.11 -8.94
N GLN A 197 20.73 -17.71 -9.91
CA GLN A 197 20.56 -16.30 -10.30
C GLN A 197 19.97 -15.49 -9.15
N ARG A 198 18.96 -16.02 -8.45
CA ARG A 198 18.36 -15.35 -7.27
C ARG A 198 19.38 -15.13 -6.16
N ILE A 199 20.19 -16.16 -5.85
CA ILE A 199 21.23 -16.08 -4.82
C ILE A 199 22.24 -14.97 -5.17
N GLN A 200 22.68 -14.91 -6.43
CA GLN A 200 23.63 -13.88 -6.88
C GLN A 200 23.01 -12.48 -6.84
N ILE A 201 21.74 -12.32 -7.27
CA ILE A 201 21.03 -11.05 -7.21
C ILE A 201 20.91 -10.56 -5.77
N PHE A 202 20.49 -11.42 -4.85
CA PHE A 202 20.38 -11.04 -3.43
C PHE A 202 21.74 -10.65 -2.84
N LYS A 203 22.79 -11.37 -3.15
CA LYS A 203 24.13 -11.04 -2.70
C LYS A 203 24.56 -9.65 -3.20
N GLU A 204 24.37 -9.36 -4.49
CA GLU A 204 24.69 -8.04 -5.05
C GLU A 204 23.88 -6.91 -4.43
N MET A 205 22.58 -7.14 -4.17
CA MET A 205 21.74 -6.18 -3.46
C MET A 205 22.27 -5.92 -2.05
N GLU A 206 22.55 -6.97 -1.29
CA GLU A 206 23.07 -6.88 0.07
C GLU A 206 24.42 -6.15 0.10
N ASP A 207 25.35 -6.50 -0.78
CA ASP A 207 26.66 -5.87 -0.87
C ASP A 207 26.54 -4.36 -1.20
N SER A 208 25.64 -4.00 -2.11
CA SER A 208 25.45 -2.60 -2.53
C SER A 208 24.69 -1.74 -1.54
N LEU A 209 23.83 -2.34 -0.73
CA LEU A 209 22.95 -1.60 0.21
C LEU A 209 23.47 -1.60 1.65
N LYS A 210 24.54 -2.36 1.94
CA LYS A 210 25.02 -2.62 3.29
C LYS A 210 25.32 -1.34 4.06
N ASP A 211 26.05 -0.43 3.44
CA ASP A 211 26.50 0.80 4.11
C ASP A 211 25.36 1.80 4.36
N GLU A 212 24.24 1.69 3.62
CA GLU A 212 23.14 2.64 3.69
C GLU A 212 21.92 2.10 4.45
N LEU A 213 21.63 0.80 4.33
CA LEU A 213 20.38 0.21 4.82
C LEU A 213 20.57 -0.89 5.87
N TRP A 214 21.80 -1.26 6.25
CA TRP A 214 22.09 -2.19 7.33
C TRP A 214 22.45 -1.45 8.62
N ASP A 215 21.67 -1.63 9.69
CA ASP A 215 21.88 -0.92 10.97
C ASP A 215 22.86 -1.62 11.94
N GLY A 216 23.48 -2.73 11.49
CA GLY A 216 24.35 -3.57 12.33
C GLY A 216 23.66 -4.83 12.85
N SER A 217 22.34 -4.90 12.79
CA SER A 217 21.53 -6.03 13.28
C SER A 217 20.44 -6.48 12.31
N GLN A 218 19.90 -5.56 11.53
CA GLN A 218 18.81 -5.80 10.60
C GLN A 218 18.85 -4.81 9.43
N TRP A 219 18.16 -5.14 8.36
CA TRP A 219 17.93 -4.25 7.23
C TRP A 219 16.83 -3.23 7.53
N VAL A 220 17.01 -1.99 7.09
CA VAL A 220 16.03 -0.90 7.25
C VAL A 220 15.64 -0.41 5.86
N ALA A 221 14.42 -0.67 5.44
CA ALA A 221 13.93 -0.22 4.13
C ALA A 221 13.72 1.30 4.10
N ASP A 222 14.12 1.92 2.99
CA ASP A 222 14.00 3.35 2.69
C ASP A 222 12.58 3.72 2.24
N TYR A 223 11.57 3.42 3.08
CA TYR A 223 10.21 3.81 2.78
C TYR A 223 10.04 5.32 2.83
N ARG A 224 9.34 5.82 1.80
CA ARG A 224 8.80 7.19 1.74
C ARG A 224 7.31 7.12 1.47
N ARG A 225 6.51 7.84 2.25
CA ARG A 225 5.05 7.77 2.23
C ARG A 225 4.43 9.09 1.84
N ILE A 226 3.29 9.00 1.18
CA ILE A 226 2.36 10.10 1.04
C ILE A 226 1.11 9.77 1.85
N ARG A 227 0.69 10.68 2.73
CA ARG A 227 -0.57 10.63 3.47
C ARG A 227 -1.49 11.69 2.94
N VAL A 228 -2.73 11.32 2.65
CA VAL A 228 -3.71 12.16 2.00
C VAL A 228 -5.04 12.10 2.72
N THR A 229 -5.66 13.26 2.93
CA THR A 229 -7.10 13.37 3.15
C THR A 229 -7.69 14.23 2.03
N ALA A 230 -8.78 13.79 1.43
CA ALA A 230 -9.47 14.50 0.38
C ALA A 230 -10.99 14.36 0.54
N ALA A 231 -11.75 15.42 0.30
CA ALA A 231 -13.21 15.46 0.37
C ALA A 231 -13.81 15.31 -1.04
N ARG A 232 -14.95 14.63 -1.11
CA ARG A 232 -15.79 14.60 -2.32
C ARG A 232 -16.67 15.84 -2.40
#